data_e434e1f858ff41c9c253da0de3931744
#
_entry.id   e434e1f858ff41c9c253da0de3931744
#
_cell.length_a   1.000
_cell.length_b   1.000
_cell.length_c   1.000
_cell.angle_alpha   90.00
_cell.angle_beta   90.00
_cell.angle_gamma   90.00
#
_symmetry.space_group_name_H-M   'P 1'
#
loop_
_entity.id
_entity.type
_entity.pdbx_description
1 polymer ?
#
loop_
_entity_poly.entity_id
_entity_poly.type
_entity_poly.pdbx_seq_one_letter_code
_entity_poly.pdbx_strand_id
1 'polypeptide(L)'
;MESAITDGTTEETETRDTPLGDVDSDAMATDLQVLTAMGNDTRYELLRRISSADDGVCVCDLEAAVGVSQSAVSQALSRLYTAGLVTRRKEGAWRYYESTETTAALLETFDNLRGSNE
;
A
#
# COMPACT_ATOMS: atom_id res chain seq x y z
N MET A 1 6.62 -34.99 -17.33
CA MET A 1 5.86 -35.15 -17.04
C MET A 1 5.39 -35.13 -16.97
N GLU A 2 5.74 -34.83 -16.56
CA GLU A 2 4.98 -35.02 -16.10
C GLU A 2 4.79 -34.50 -15.87
N SER A 3 5.43 -34.57 -15.69
CA SER A 3 4.80 -34.43 -15.25
C SER A 3 4.63 -34.02 -15.00
N ALA A 4 5.11 -34.04 -14.66
CA ALA A 4 4.45 -33.93 -14.13
C ALA A 4 4.30 -33.67 -13.84
N ILE A 5 4.65 -33.73 -13.69
CA ILE A 5 4.02 -33.78 -13.20
C ILE A 5 3.66 -33.70 -13.04
N THR A 6 4.01 -33.74 -12.78
CA THR A 6 3.19 -33.95 -12.40
C THR A 6 2.91 -33.90 -12.17
N ASP A 7 3.31 -34.04 -11.81
CA ASP A 7 2.66 -34.27 -11.26
C ASP A 7 2.43 -34.16 -10.95
N GLY A 8 2.83 -34.28 -10.76
CA GLY A 8 2.21 -34.41 -10.08
C GLY A 8 2.01 -34.43 -9.66
N THR A 9 2.12 -34.66 -9.40
CA THR A 9 1.59 -34.93 -8.72
C THR A 9 1.25 -35.20 -8.31
N THR A 10 1.42 -35.42 -7.98
CA THR A 10 0.94 -35.82 -7.33
C THR A 10 0.82 -36.18 -6.80
N GLU A 11 1.10 -36.33 -6.33
CA GLU A 11 0.86 -36.68 -5.62
C GLU A 11 0.58 -36.76 -4.96
N GLU A 12 0.84 -36.89 -4.64
CA GLU A 12 0.43 -36.95 -3.90
C GLU A 12 -0.12 -36.90 -3.33
N THR A 13 -0.22 -36.91 -3.01
CA THR A 13 -0.94 -36.95 -2.58
C THR A 13 -1.46 -37.11 -1.90
N GLU A 14 -1.35 -37.06 -1.43
CA GLU A 14 -1.84 -37.24 -0.68
C GLU A 14 -2.48 -37.05 0.17
N THR A 15 -2.08 -37.21 0.15
CA THR A 15 -2.98 -37.16 1.00
C THR A 15 -3.08 -36.21 2.03
N ARG A 16 -3.64 -35.35 1.94
CA ARG A 16 -3.62 -34.26 2.84
C ARG A 16 -4.92 -34.21 3.58
N ASP A 17 -4.83 -34.24 4.85
CA ASP A 17 -6.01 -34.23 5.68
C ASP A 17 -6.49 -32.83 6.01
N THR A 18 -5.60 -31.83 5.89
CA THR A 18 -5.93 -30.44 6.23
C THR A 18 -6.29 -29.68 4.97
N PRO A 19 -7.53 -29.23 4.86
CA PRO A 19 -7.89 -28.44 3.69
C PRO A 19 -7.25 -27.08 3.73
N LEU A 20 -6.98 -26.54 2.58
CA LEU A 20 -6.51 -25.16 2.46
C LEU A 20 -7.70 -24.23 2.62
N GLY A 21 -7.46 -23.10 3.26
CA GLY A 21 -8.50 -22.11 3.40
C GLY A 21 -8.79 -21.44 2.07
N ASP A 22 -10.01 -20.96 1.95
CA ASP A 22 -10.42 -20.22 0.77
C ASP A 22 -9.87 -18.82 0.83
N VAL A 23 -9.69 -18.22 -0.34
CA VAL A 23 -9.29 -16.84 -0.47
C VAL A 23 -10.49 -16.06 -1.00
N ASP A 24 -10.92 -15.07 -0.23
CA ASP A 24 -12.00 -14.18 -0.64
C ASP A 24 -11.48 -13.29 -1.76
N SER A 25 -12.05 -13.42 -2.95
CA SER A 25 -11.56 -12.68 -4.12
C SER A 25 -11.66 -11.18 -3.95
N ASP A 26 -12.74 -10.71 -3.33
CA ASP A 26 -12.92 -9.27 -3.14
C ASP A 26 -11.92 -8.72 -2.13
N ALA A 27 -11.70 -9.46 -1.05
CA ALA A 27 -10.72 -9.06 -0.05
C ALA A 27 -9.33 -9.05 -0.66
N MET A 28 -9.00 -10.06 -1.44
CA MET A 28 -7.70 -10.12 -2.08
C MET A 28 -7.48 -8.95 -3.03
N ALA A 29 -8.50 -8.59 -3.81
CA ALA A 29 -8.39 -7.47 -4.73
C ALA A 29 -8.15 -6.16 -3.97
N THR A 30 -8.85 -5.97 -2.86
CA THR A 30 -8.69 -4.79 -2.04
C THR A 30 -7.28 -4.72 -1.45
N ASP A 31 -6.81 -5.86 -0.91
CA ASP A 31 -5.47 -5.93 -0.34
C ASP A 31 -4.41 -5.62 -1.38
N LEU A 32 -4.56 -6.19 -2.57
CA LEU A 32 -3.57 -5.99 -3.63
C LEU A 32 -3.54 -4.56 -4.11
N GLN A 33 -4.70 -3.89 -4.12
CA GLN A 33 -4.75 -2.49 -4.48
C GLN A 33 -3.91 -1.65 -3.53
N VAL A 34 -4.01 -1.93 -2.23
CA VAL A 34 -3.25 -1.23 -1.20
C VAL A 34 -1.76 -1.55 -1.35
N LEU A 35 -1.43 -2.82 -1.46
CA LEU A 35 -0.03 -3.24 -1.56
C LEU A 35 0.64 -2.66 -2.80
N THR A 36 -0.06 -2.67 -3.92
CA THR A 36 0.48 -2.12 -5.16
C THR A 36 0.72 -0.62 -5.04
N ALA A 37 -0.25 0.09 -4.43
CA ALA A 37 -0.11 1.53 -4.27
C ALA A 37 1.08 1.88 -3.39
N MET A 38 1.33 1.10 -2.35
CA MET A 38 2.43 1.36 -1.43
C MET A 38 3.78 0.90 -1.96
N GLY A 39 3.79 -0.05 -2.88
CA GLY A 39 5.03 -0.68 -3.33
C GLY A 39 5.77 0.09 -4.40
N ASN A 40 5.96 1.37 -4.19
CA ASN A 40 6.62 2.26 -5.15
C ASN A 40 7.34 3.35 -4.37
N ASP A 41 8.58 3.65 -4.76
CA ASP A 41 9.43 4.57 -4.03
C ASP A 41 8.75 5.91 -3.77
N THR A 42 8.26 6.53 -4.83
CA THR A 42 7.66 7.86 -4.74
C THR A 42 6.40 7.84 -3.90
N ARG A 43 5.54 6.88 -4.16
CA ARG A 43 4.28 6.79 -3.42
C ARG A 43 4.51 6.50 -1.95
N TYR A 44 5.44 5.60 -1.65
CA TYR A 44 5.71 5.27 -0.27
C TYR A 44 6.33 6.46 0.48
N GLU A 45 7.25 7.16 -0.18
CA GLU A 45 7.83 8.35 0.44
C GLU A 45 6.77 9.41 0.71
N LEU A 46 5.89 9.65 -0.26
CA LEU A 46 4.81 10.62 -0.06
C LEU A 46 3.92 10.21 1.11
N LEU A 47 3.61 8.91 1.18
CA LEU A 47 2.75 8.40 2.24
C LEU A 47 3.38 8.61 3.62
N ARG A 48 4.69 8.37 3.73
CA ARG A 48 5.40 8.59 4.98
C ARG A 48 5.41 10.06 5.38
N ARG A 49 5.61 10.94 4.41
CA ARG A 49 5.63 12.37 4.69
C ARG A 49 4.27 12.86 5.10
N ILE A 50 3.23 12.41 4.42
CA ILE A 50 1.86 12.79 4.77
C ILE A 50 1.51 12.28 6.17
N SER A 51 1.90 11.05 6.46
CA SER A 51 1.59 10.42 7.73
C SER A 51 2.29 11.08 8.90
N SER A 52 3.39 11.77 8.65
CA SER A 52 4.14 12.43 9.71
C SER A 52 3.51 13.74 10.16
N ALA A 53 2.51 14.23 9.43
CA ALA A 53 1.84 15.48 9.76
C ALA A 53 0.48 15.19 10.36
N ASP A 54 0.11 15.95 11.39
CA ASP A 54 -1.13 15.70 12.12
C ASP A 54 -2.37 16.22 11.38
N ASP A 55 -2.23 17.35 10.71
CA ASP A 55 -3.40 18.05 10.15
C ASP A 55 -3.44 18.06 8.64
N GLY A 56 -2.63 17.23 8.01
CA GLY A 56 -2.56 17.21 6.56
C GLY A 56 -1.41 18.02 6.03
N VAL A 57 -1.06 17.74 4.78
CA VAL A 57 0.08 18.35 4.13
C VAL A 57 -0.37 18.97 2.81
N CYS A 58 0.04 20.22 2.58
CA CYS A 58 -0.22 20.88 1.31
C CYS A 58 0.55 20.18 0.20
N VAL A 59 -0.11 20.03 -0.97
CA VAL A 59 0.56 19.47 -2.14
C VAL A 59 1.84 20.24 -2.46
N CYS A 60 1.82 21.57 -2.26
CA CYS A 60 2.99 22.39 -2.56
C CYS A 60 4.19 21.98 -1.72
N ASP A 61 3.95 21.59 -0.45
CA ASP A 61 5.05 21.16 0.39
C ASP A 61 5.57 19.79 -0.03
N LEU A 62 4.67 18.92 -0.48
CA LEU A 62 5.08 17.61 -0.96
C LEU A 62 5.90 17.72 -2.23
N GLU A 63 5.50 18.60 -3.13
CA GLU A 63 6.23 18.81 -4.37
C GLU A 63 7.64 19.31 -4.10
N ALA A 64 7.78 20.18 -3.09
CA ALA A 64 9.08 20.73 -2.76
C ALA A 64 9.97 19.67 -2.09
N ALA A 65 9.39 18.73 -1.37
CA ALA A 65 10.14 17.76 -0.57
C ALA A 65 10.62 16.55 -1.35
N VAL A 66 9.86 16.17 -2.38
CA VAL A 66 10.14 14.94 -3.12
C VAL A 66 10.77 15.33 -4.44
N GLY A 67 11.93 14.82 -4.75
CA GLY A 67 12.70 15.27 -5.90
C GLY A 67 12.21 14.74 -7.25
N VAL A 68 10.91 14.79 -7.50
CA VAL A 68 10.34 14.35 -8.77
C VAL A 68 9.43 15.45 -9.31
N SER A 69 8.98 15.30 -10.54
CA SER A 69 8.18 16.31 -11.20
C SER A 69 6.83 16.50 -10.50
N GLN A 70 6.24 17.67 -10.71
CA GLN A 70 4.92 17.98 -10.19
C GLN A 70 3.89 16.97 -10.72
N SER A 71 4.01 16.62 -11.98
CA SER A 71 3.11 15.65 -12.59
C SER A 71 3.23 14.30 -11.91
N ALA A 72 4.45 13.88 -11.59
CA ALA A 72 4.67 12.59 -10.92
C ALA A 72 4.07 12.58 -9.53
N VAL A 73 4.20 13.69 -8.80
CA VAL A 73 3.61 13.82 -7.47
C VAL A 73 2.09 13.74 -7.57
N SER A 74 1.52 14.46 -8.52
CA SER A 74 0.07 14.48 -8.71
C SER A 74 -0.49 13.09 -9.01
N GLN A 75 0.19 12.36 -9.90
CA GLN A 75 -0.24 11.01 -10.24
C GLN A 75 -0.10 10.06 -9.07
N ALA A 76 1.00 10.19 -8.32
CA ALA A 76 1.23 9.35 -7.16
C ALA A 76 0.16 9.57 -6.09
N LEU A 77 -0.18 10.83 -5.84
CA LEU A 77 -1.21 11.17 -4.86
C LEU A 77 -2.57 10.62 -5.28
N SER A 78 -2.86 10.69 -6.57
CA SER A 78 -4.11 10.15 -7.09
C SER A 78 -4.21 8.64 -6.85
N ARG A 79 -3.11 7.91 -7.05
CA ARG A 79 -3.07 6.48 -6.82
C ARG A 79 -3.26 6.14 -5.34
N LEU A 80 -2.61 6.91 -4.47
CA LEU A 80 -2.78 6.73 -3.03
C LEU A 80 -4.22 7.00 -2.60
N TYR A 81 -4.81 8.02 -3.16
CA TYR A 81 -6.19 8.37 -2.86
C TYR A 81 -7.15 7.26 -3.29
N THR A 82 -6.98 6.76 -4.51
CA THR A 82 -7.83 5.69 -5.03
C THR A 82 -7.74 4.43 -4.19
N ALA A 83 -6.56 4.16 -3.64
CA ALA A 83 -6.36 2.97 -2.80
C ALA A 83 -6.85 3.17 -1.36
N GLY A 84 -7.37 4.34 -1.03
CA GLY A 84 -7.88 4.60 0.32
C GLY A 84 -6.81 4.85 1.35
N LEU A 85 -5.62 5.20 0.93
CA LEU A 85 -4.50 5.42 1.84
C LEU A 85 -4.39 6.87 2.30
N VAL A 86 -4.96 7.78 1.55
CA VAL A 86 -5.02 9.19 1.93
C VAL A 86 -6.40 9.73 1.62
N THR A 87 -6.77 10.78 2.33
CA THR A 87 -7.92 11.62 1.99
C THR A 87 -7.38 12.96 1.51
N ARG A 88 -8.23 13.73 0.89
CA ARG A 88 -7.82 15.05 0.40
C ARG A 88 -8.94 16.03 0.65
N ARG A 89 -8.55 17.28 0.86
CA ARG A 89 -9.51 18.36 1.01
C ARG A 89 -8.95 19.60 0.36
N LYS A 90 -9.83 20.52 0.06
CA LYS A 90 -9.46 21.76 -0.58
C LYS A 90 -9.78 22.91 0.38
N GLU A 91 -8.80 23.78 0.58
CA GLU A 91 -9.00 24.98 1.41
C GLU A 91 -8.53 26.17 0.60
N GLY A 92 -9.50 26.94 0.11
CA GLY A 92 -9.19 28.03 -0.78
C GLY A 92 -8.57 27.50 -2.07
N ALA A 93 -7.41 28.02 -2.42
CA ALA A 93 -6.69 27.61 -3.61
C ALA A 93 -5.78 26.40 -3.36
N TRP A 94 -5.68 25.92 -2.13
CA TRP A 94 -4.72 24.91 -1.75
C TRP A 94 -5.36 23.57 -1.55
N ARG A 95 -4.63 22.51 -1.89
CA ARG A 95 -5.09 21.15 -1.72
C ARG A 95 -4.22 20.48 -0.67
N TYR A 96 -4.89 19.79 0.29
CA TYR A 96 -4.22 19.11 1.39
C TYR A 96 -4.53 17.63 1.36
N TYR A 97 -3.53 16.83 1.75
CA TYR A 97 -3.68 15.39 1.86
C TYR A 97 -3.40 14.96 3.29
N GLU A 98 -4.14 13.94 3.72
CA GLU A 98 -4.04 13.43 5.09
C GLU A 98 -4.07 11.91 5.03
N SER A 99 -3.29 11.24 5.89
CA SER A 99 -3.30 9.78 5.90
C SER A 99 -4.56 9.26 6.57
N THR A 100 -4.96 8.04 6.17
CA THR A 100 -6.12 7.38 6.74
C THR A 100 -5.70 6.46 7.88
N GLU A 101 -6.69 5.94 8.61
CA GLU A 101 -6.41 4.96 9.67
C GLU A 101 -5.78 3.70 9.12
N THR A 102 -6.17 3.31 7.90
CA THR A 102 -5.55 2.17 7.25
C THR A 102 -4.05 2.38 7.12
N THR A 103 -3.66 3.55 6.64
CA THR A 103 -2.26 3.88 6.50
C THR A 103 -1.55 3.87 7.84
N ALA A 104 -2.17 4.46 8.85
CA ALA A 104 -1.56 4.50 10.19
C ALA A 104 -1.26 3.10 10.70
N ALA A 105 -2.22 2.19 10.53
CA ALA A 105 -2.05 0.81 10.99
C ALA A 105 -0.94 0.09 10.22
N LEU A 106 -0.88 0.29 8.90
CA LEU A 106 0.13 -0.37 8.08
C LEU A 106 1.52 0.15 8.39
N LEU A 107 1.67 1.46 8.51
CA LEU A 107 2.99 2.04 8.79
C LEU A 107 3.45 1.68 10.20
N GLU A 108 2.55 1.62 11.14
CA GLU A 108 2.88 1.17 12.48
C GLU A 108 3.41 -0.25 12.47
N THR A 109 2.78 -1.11 11.67
CA THR A 109 3.23 -2.49 11.54
C THR A 109 4.66 -2.55 10.99
N PHE A 110 4.96 -1.77 9.98
CA PHE A 110 6.30 -1.73 9.42
C PHE A 110 7.31 -1.21 10.45
N ASP A 111 6.92 -0.18 11.18
CA ASP A 111 7.79 0.38 12.21
C ASP A 111 8.09 -0.66 13.29
N ASN A 112 7.07 -1.41 13.70
CA ASN A 112 7.24 -2.44 14.72
C ASN A 112 8.14 -3.58 14.22
N LEU A 113 8.03 -3.94 12.95
CA LEU A 113 8.89 -4.98 12.39
C LEU A 113 10.36 -4.59 12.45
N ARG A 114 10.66 -3.33 12.17
CA ARG A 114 12.04 -2.85 12.23
C ARG A 114 12.48 -2.61 13.67
N GLY A 115 11.62 -1.99 14.46
CA GLY A 115 11.94 -1.63 15.83
C GLY A 115 12.10 -2.83 16.74
N SER A 116 11.42 -3.92 16.44
CA SER A 116 11.49 -5.10 17.28
C SER A 116 12.86 -5.75 17.22
N ASN A 117 13.72 -5.32 16.32
CA ASN A 117 15.08 -5.83 16.22
C ASN A 117 16.08 -5.03 17.02
N GLU A 118 15.62 -4.00 17.68
CA GLU A 118 16.52 -3.13 18.47
C GLU A 118 16.72 -3.58 19.90
#